data_44305df81f0e6e7e3d84df05d1eb4aaf
#
_entry.id   44305df81f0e6e7e3d84df05d1eb4aaf
#
_cell.length_a   1.000
_cell.length_b   1.000
_cell.length_c   1.000
_cell.angle_alpha   90.00
_cell.angle_beta   90.00
_cell.angle_gamma   90.00
#
_symmetry.space_group_name_H-M   'P 1'
#
loop_
_entity.id
_entity.type
_entity.pdbx_description
1 polymer ?
#
loop_
_entity_poly.entity_id
_entity_poly.type
_entity_poly.pdbx_seq_one_letter_code
_entity_poly.pdbx_strand_id
1 'polypeptide(L)'
;IIFGSCEYAKDGLLPLVEYLNHPAFYDRLTGIAEDMIDQSPYSGKFGRLPSQSAEVNGEFLQVLSRLAWRTNDPWYVDNALKIADFYFKQVIPSCGGLPADVWNISTGKPVRNKFLFSDHGNEIAGGLSELVLYLVENDHPRAGEYVQPLADLIDRLLEVGLNSDGLWIMSTKLDGTPTDTLHAHCWGYMFNAVYTTYLVTEDEKYLAAVECALEAVTEKPTYLDDPEGGGRNWGSNAYSDAIESAIVFFNRLPDEHLEAVMDSAVARFLGRQQASGIVEDWYGDGNYVRTAMMYALMKSQGCWLDTWRQDVALGASLEDDDVLVLAVESATPWSGVVHFDYPRHREHWNMSINYPRLNEWPEWFTVERNKLYEVAIKGQDSKIYSGQQLVDGLSVSTGTMQVLEVRVEEM
;
A
#
# COMPACT_ATOMS: atom_id res chain seq x y z
N ILE A 1 -14.44 9.57 -16.84
CA ILE A 1 -14.71 10.25 -15.56
C ILE A 1 -14.69 9.22 -14.43
N ILE A 2 -15.48 8.15 -14.46
CA ILE A 2 -15.56 7.15 -13.36
C ILE A 2 -14.19 6.55 -13.05
N PHE A 3 -13.42 6.13 -14.05
CA PHE A 3 -12.07 5.59 -13.89
C PHE A 3 -11.17 6.59 -13.14
N GLY A 4 -10.91 7.76 -13.70
CA GLY A 4 -10.01 8.72 -13.05
C GLY A 4 -10.53 9.28 -11.71
N SER A 5 -11.85 9.18 -11.43
CA SER A 5 -12.38 9.50 -10.10
C SER A 5 -12.05 8.42 -9.09
N CYS A 6 -12.01 7.15 -9.52
CA CYS A 6 -11.69 6.02 -8.67
C CYS A 6 -10.21 6.01 -8.29
N GLU A 7 -9.31 6.10 -9.27
CA GLU A 7 -7.86 6.25 -9.02
C GLU A 7 -7.57 7.45 -8.10
N TYR A 8 -8.15 8.61 -8.39
CA TYR A 8 -7.97 9.79 -7.53
C TYR A 8 -8.46 9.54 -6.10
N ALA A 9 -9.56 8.84 -5.91
CA ALA A 9 -10.06 8.50 -4.58
C ALA A 9 -9.14 7.50 -3.89
N LYS A 10 -8.73 6.43 -4.57
CA LYS A 10 -7.90 5.36 -4.00
C LYS A 10 -6.43 5.80 -3.85
N ASP A 11 -5.76 6.21 -4.91
CA ASP A 11 -4.32 6.45 -4.90
C ASP A 11 -3.94 7.86 -4.41
N GLY A 12 -4.87 8.80 -4.47
CA GLY A 12 -4.65 10.16 -4.00
C GLY A 12 -5.28 10.46 -2.66
N LEU A 13 -6.59 10.29 -2.51
CA LEU A 13 -7.30 10.77 -1.33
C LEU A 13 -7.21 9.83 -0.12
N LEU A 14 -7.24 8.50 -0.30
CA LEU A 14 -7.06 7.57 0.83
C LEU A 14 -5.76 7.85 1.59
N PRO A 15 -4.56 7.85 0.94
CA PRO A 15 -3.31 8.13 1.65
C PRO A 15 -3.25 9.54 2.23
N LEU A 16 -3.79 10.56 1.55
CA LEU A 16 -3.82 11.92 2.09
C LEU A 16 -4.75 12.07 3.29
N VAL A 17 -5.89 11.39 3.29
CA VAL A 17 -6.80 11.36 4.46
C VAL A 17 -6.13 10.65 5.62
N GLU A 18 -5.44 9.54 5.39
CA GLU A 18 -4.71 8.84 6.45
C GLU A 18 -3.57 9.68 7.01
N TYR A 19 -2.73 10.25 6.15
CA TYR A 19 -1.53 10.94 6.58
C TYR A 19 -1.81 12.31 7.19
N LEU A 20 -2.70 13.10 6.59
CA LEU A 20 -2.96 14.47 6.99
C LEU A 20 -4.21 14.65 7.87
N ASN A 21 -5.15 13.71 7.82
CA ASN A 21 -6.48 13.80 8.46
C ASN A 21 -7.18 15.16 8.26
N HIS A 22 -7.00 15.75 7.08
CA HIS A 22 -7.56 17.07 6.79
C HIS A 22 -9.01 16.97 6.28
N PRO A 23 -9.98 17.69 6.89
CA PRO A 23 -11.40 17.57 6.55
C PRO A 23 -11.70 17.73 5.06
N ALA A 24 -11.04 18.66 4.36
CA ALA A 24 -11.31 18.90 2.95
C ALA A 24 -10.97 17.69 2.04
N PHE A 25 -9.96 16.88 2.39
CA PHE A 25 -9.67 15.65 1.66
C PHE A 25 -10.70 14.57 1.98
N TYR A 26 -11.12 14.48 3.24
CA TYR A 26 -12.16 13.55 3.66
C TYR A 26 -13.52 13.87 3.01
N ASP A 27 -13.95 15.13 3.04
CA ASP A 27 -15.20 15.57 2.39
C ASP A 27 -15.17 15.30 0.87
N ARG A 28 -13.98 15.47 0.26
CA ARG A 28 -13.80 15.17 -1.16
C ARG A 28 -13.90 13.68 -1.44
N LEU A 29 -13.28 12.84 -0.60
CA LEU A 29 -13.31 11.39 -0.73
C LEU A 29 -14.74 10.85 -0.59
N THR A 30 -15.47 11.27 0.44
CA THR A 30 -16.86 10.84 0.66
C THR A 30 -17.77 11.30 -0.47
N GLY A 31 -17.66 12.55 -0.92
CA GLY A 31 -18.42 13.06 -2.05
C GLY A 31 -18.18 12.30 -3.35
N ILE A 32 -16.93 11.90 -3.63
CA ILE A 32 -16.64 11.07 -4.79
C ILE A 32 -17.26 9.67 -4.62
N ALA A 33 -17.15 9.06 -3.44
CA ALA A 33 -17.72 7.74 -3.20
C ALA A 33 -19.24 7.73 -3.38
N GLU A 34 -19.95 8.74 -2.88
CA GLU A 34 -21.39 8.92 -3.06
C GLU A 34 -21.76 9.13 -4.53
N ASP A 35 -21.08 10.06 -5.21
CA ASP A 35 -21.28 10.33 -6.64
C ASP A 35 -21.04 9.09 -7.51
N MET A 36 -20.02 8.28 -7.20
CA MET A 36 -19.72 7.06 -7.95
C MET A 36 -20.86 6.04 -7.85
N ILE A 37 -21.50 5.89 -6.70
CA ILE A 37 -22.68 5.02 -6.56
C ILE A 37 -23.89 5.63 -7.27
N ASP A 38 -24.16 6.91 -7.07
CA ASP A 38 -25.34 7.58 -7.64
C ASP A 38 -25.29 7.64 -9.16
N GLN A 39 -24.11 7.85 -9.73
CA GLN A 39 -23.87 7.89 -11.17
C GLN A 39 -23.54 6.53 -11.78
N SER A 40 -23.55 5.45 -10.99
CA SER A 40 -23.25 4.10 -11.46
C SER A 40 -24.08 3.74 -12.69
N PRO A 41 -23.43 3.49 -13.87
CA PRO A 41 -24.15 3.33 -15.14
C PRO A 41 -24.72 1.92 -15.32
N TYR A 42 -24.26 0.96 -14.53
CA TYR A 42 -24.64 -0.43 -14.69
C TYR A 42 -25.59 -0.86 -13.57
N SER A 43 -26.64 -1.58 -13.94
CA SER A 43 -27.59 -2.19 -13.00
C SER A 43 -27.72 -3.66 -13.33
N GLY A 44 -27.46 -4.50 -12.36
CA GLY A 44 -27.50 -5.96 -12.49
C GLY A 44 -28.28 -6.62 -11.36
N LYS A 45 -28.19 -7.95 -11.30
CA LYS A 45 -28.83 -8.78 -10.28
C LYS A 45 -28.45 -8.39 -8.85
N PHE A 46 -27.23 -7.88 -8.66
CA PHE A 46 -26.71 -7.54 -7.34
C PHE A 46 -26.85 -6.05 -6.99
N GLY A 47 -27.39 -5.24 -7.88
CA GLY A 47 -27.58 -3.81 -7.67
C GLY A 47 -26.82 -2.96 -8.70
N ARG A 48 -26.53 -1.72 -8.32
CA ARG A 48 -25.75 -0.80 -9.15
C ARG A 48 -24.25 -1.08 -9.01
N LEU A 49 -23.53 -0.99 -10.12
CA LEU A 49 -22.09 -1.17 -10.20
C LEU A 49 -21.46 0.01 -10.94
N PRO A 50 -20.34 0.57 -10.45
CA PRO A 50 -19.71 1.72 -11.09
C PRO A 50 -19.09 1.36 -12.43
N SER A 51 -18.58 0.12 -12.61
CA SER A 51 -17.86 -0.28 -13.81
C SER A 51 -18.06 -1.74 -14.17
N GLN A 52 -17.68 -2.08 -15.40
CA GLN A 52 -17.47 -3.44 -15.87
C GLN A 52 -16.00 -3.90 -15.72
N SER A 53 -15.09 -2.99 -15.37
CA SER A 53 -13.66 -3.25 -15.16
C SER A 53 -13.40 -3.83 -13.77
N ALA A 54 -12.52 -4.80 -13.69
CA ALA A 54 -12.00 -5.36 -12.45
C ALA A 54 -11.24 -4.29 -11.64
N GLU A 55 -10.44 -3.48 -12.32
CA GLU A 55 -9.67 -2.38 -11.75
C GLU A 55 -10.55 -1.40 -10.97
N VAL A 56 -11.47 -0.71 -11.67
CA VAL A 56 -12.33 0.30 -11.05
C VAL A 56 -13.17 -0.26 -9.89
N ASN A 57 -13.67 -1.50 -10.03
CA ASN A 57 -14.44 -2.12 -8.96
C ASN A 57 -13.55 -2.51 -7.78
N GLY A 58 -12.31 -2.92 -8.03
CA GLY A 58 -11.33 -3.28 -7.00
C GLY A 58 -10.87 -2.06 -6.19
N GLU A 59 -10.47 -1.00 -6.87
CA GLU A 59 -10.12 0.28 -6.24
C GLU A 59 -11.28 0.83 -5.42
N PHE A 60 -12.48 0.78 -5.99
CA PHE A 60 -13.66 1.29 -5.30
C PHE A 60 -14.05 0.45 -4.07
N LEU A 61 -13.80 -0.85 -4.09
CA LEU A 61 -13.92 -1.70 -2.89
C LEU A 61 -12.98 -1.26 -1.78
N GLN A 62 -11.74 -0.88 -2.10
CA GLN A 62 -10.79 -0.35 -1.13
C GLN A 62 -11.31 0.97 -0.52
N VAL A 63 -11.79 1.88 -1.35
CA VAL A 63 -12.40 3.14 -0.89
C VAL A 63 -13.59 2.89 0.04
N LEU A 64 -14.53 2.04 -0.37
CA LEU A 64 -15.72 1.73 0.42
C LEU A 64 -15.36 1.04 1.75
N SER A 65 -14.41 0.11 1.73
CA SER A 65 -13.95 -0.61 2.92
C SER A 65 -13.30 0.35 3.93
N ARG A 66 -12.46 1.31 3.47
CA ARG A 66 -11.87 2.31 4.34
C ARG A 66 -12.89 3.26 4.94
N LEU A 67 -13.86 3.71 4.15
CA LEU A 67 -14.96 4.55 4.64
C LEU A 67 -15.85 3.79 5.62
N ALA A 68 -16.07 2.48 5.41
CA ALA A 68 -16.78 1.64 6.37
C ALA A 68 -16.01 1.52 7.70
N TRP A 69 -14.70 1.32 7.69
CA TRP A 69 -13.86 1.33 8.89
C TRP A 69 -14.01 2.64 9.67
N ARG A 70 -13.87 3.78 8.99
CA ARG A 70 -13.88 5.10 9.63
C ARG A 70 -15.21 5.48 10.23
N THR A 71 -16.30 5.14 9.54
CA THR A 71 -17.64 5.70 9.85
C THR A 71 -18.57 4.73 10.55
N ASN A 72 -18.34 3.42 10.41
CA ASN A 72 -19.30 2.36 10.75
C ASN A 72 -20.68 2.57 10.09
N ASP A 73 -20.74 3.35 8.99
CA ASP A 73 -21.98 3.57 8.24
C ASP A 73 -22.26 2.36 7.35
N PRO A 74 -23.39 1.65 7.54
CA PRO A 74 -23.74 0.47 6.76
C PRO A 74 -23.90 0.78 5.26
N TRP A 75 -24.09 2.04 4.88
CA TRP A 75 -24.20 2.40 3.48
C TRP A 75 -22.94 2.02 2.67
N TYR A 76 -21.75 2.23 3.24
CA TYR A 76 -20.51 1.89 2.56
C TYR A 76 -20.35 0.37 2.42
N VAL A 77 -20.54 -0.38 3.49
CA VAL A 77 -20.41 -1.83 3.44
C VAL A 77 -21.48 -2.49 2.57
N ASP A 78 -22.72 -1.99 2.59
CA ASP A 78 -23.80 -2.49 1.75
C ASP A 78 -23.50 -2.32 0.24
N ASN A 79 -22.86 -1.21 -0.14
CA ASN A 79 -22.45 -0.99 -1.52
C ASN A 79 -21.23 -1.82 -1.89
N ALA A 80 -20.26 -2.00 -1.00
CA ALA A 80 -19.14 -2.91 -1.19
C ALA A 80 -19.60 -4.36 -1.37
N LEU A 81 -20.55 -4.81 -0.56
CA LEU A 81 -21.13 -6.16 -0.66
C LEU A 81 -21.84 -6.43 -2.00
N LYS A 82 -22.42 -5.42 -2.66
CA LYS A 82 -22.98 -5.57 -4.00
C LYS A 82 -21.91 -5.92 -5.03
N ILE A 83 -20.76 -5.26 -4.93
CA ILE A 83 -19.60 -5.53 -5.81
C ILE A 83 -19.03 -6.92 -5.49
N ALA A 84 -18.85 -7.25 -4.22
CA ALA A 84 -18.35 -8.57 -3.79
C ALA A 84 -19.29 -9.71 -4.25
N ASP A 85 -20.58 -9.56 -4.05
CA ASP A 85 -21.58 -10.53 -4.53
C ASP A 85 -21.53 -10.72 -6.05
N PHE A 86 -21.32 -9.63 -6.79
CA PHE A 86 -21.17 -9.69 -8.23
C PHE A 86 -19.94 -10.52 -8.63
N TYR A 87 -18.79 -10.30 -8.01
CA TYR A 87 -17.59 -11.06 -8.31
C TYR A 87 -17.65 -12.50 -7.80
N PHE A 88 -17.90 -12.72 -6.53
CA PHE A 88 -17.88 -14.06 -5.92
C PHE A 88 -19.01 -14.97 -6.39
N LYS A 89 -20.20 -14.41 -6.69
CA LYS A 89 -21.38 -15.22 -7.05
C LYS A 89 -21.67 -15.28 -8.54
N GLN A 90 -20.97 -14.47 -9.37
CA GLN A 90 -21.20 -14.46 -10.82
C GLN A 90 -19.92 -14.50 -11.64
N VAL A 91 -19.00 -13.53 -11.51
CA VAL A 91 -17.84 -13.40 -12.41
C VAL A 91 -16.87 -14.56 -12.22
N ILE A 92 -16.34 -14.72 -11.01
CA ILE A 92 -15.32 -15.71 -10.67
C ILE A 92 -15.77 -17.15 -10.97
N PRO A 93 -16.98 -17.61 -10.57
CA PRO A 93 -17.44 -18.96 -10.91
C PRO A 93 -17.63 -19.16 -12.42
N SER A 94 -17.95 -18.13 -13.17
CA SER A 94 -18.15 -18.20 -14.62
C SER A 94 -16.84 -18.18 -15.41
N CYS A 95 -15.71 -17.88 -14.76
CA CYS A 95 -14.39 -17.66 -15.37
C CYS A 95 -13.31 -18.62 -14.83
N GLY A 96 -13.68 -19.82 -14.43
CA GLY A 96 -12.72 -20.84 -13.99
C GLY A 96 -11.98 -20.47 -12.69
N GLY A 97 -12.63 -19.69 -11.82
CA GLY A 97 -12.05 -19.25 -10.54
C GLY A 97 -11.24 -17.95 -10.64
N LEU A 98 -11.17 -17.32 -11.83
CA LEU A 98 -10.47 -16.04 -12.02
C LEU A 98 -11.46 -14.89 -12.22
N PRO A 99 -11.17 -13.67 -11.78
CA PRO A 99 -11.96 -12.50 -12.14
C PRO A 99 -11.59 -12.08 -13.58
N ALA A 100 -12.57 -11.91 -14.47
CA ALA A 100 -12.29 -11.35 -15.78
C ALA A 100 -11.88 -9.88 -15.63
N ASP A 101 -10.89 -9.42 -16.40
CA ASP A 101 -10.47 -8.02 -16.42
C ASP A 101 -11.61 -7.05 -16.77
N VAL A 102 -12.48 -7.47 -17.72
CA VAL A 102 -13.70 -6.74 -18.06
C VAL A 102 -14.88 -7.72 -18.26
N TRP A 103 -15.95 -7.49 -17.54
CA TRP A 103 -17.18 -8.28 -17.62
C TRP A 103 -18.33 -7.49 -18.24
N ASN A 104 -18.93 -8.00 -19.30
CA ASN A 104 -20.10 -7.40 -19.89
C ASN A 104 -21.36 -7.79 -19.09
N ILE A 105 -21.88 -6.84 -18.32
CA ILE A 105 -23.04 -7.05 -17.46
C ILE A 105 -24.29 -7.42 -18.23
N SER A 106 -24.50 -6.82 -19.44
CA SER A 106 -25.70 -7.06 -20.26
C SER A 106 -25.73 -8.46 -20.86
N THR A 107 -24.56 -9.02 -21.21
CA THR A 107 -24.48 -10.37 -21.82
C THR A 107 -24.18 -11.45 -20.79
N GLY A 108 -23.73 -11.07 -19.58
CA GLY A 108 -23.33 -12.02 -18.53
C GLY A 108 -22.08 -12.81 -18.93
N LYS A 109 -21.13 -12.21 -19.66
CA LYS A 109 -19.92 -12.87 -20.16
C LYS A 109 -18.69 -11.97 -20.05
N PRO A 110 -17.46 -12.54 -19.95
CA PRO A 110 -16.25 -11.76 -20.06
C PRO A 110 -16.16 -11.12 -21.46
N VAL A 111 -15.66 -9.88 -21.51
CA VAL A 111 -15.42 -9.18 -22.79
C VAL A 111 -14.21 -9.78 -23.50
N ARG A 112 -13.21 -10.18 -22.73
CA ARG A 112 -12.00 -10.86 -23.21
C ARG A 112 -11.76 -12.12 -22.38
N ASN A 113 -11.19 -13.14 -23.02
CA ASN A 113 -10.74 -14.35 -22.32
C ASN A 113 -9.37 -14.09 -21.69
N LYS A 114 -9.33 -13.20 -20.70
CA LYS A 114 -8.08 -12.73 -20.09
C LYS A 114 -8.27 -12.31 -18.65
N PHE A 115 -7.23 -12.55 -17.82
CA PHE A 115 -7.01 -11.93 -16.53
C PHE A 115 -5.59 -11.34 -16.49
N LEU A 116 -5.47 -10.14 -15.92
CA LEU A 116 -4.23 -9.41 -15.72
C LEU A 116 -3.79 -9.51 -14.27
N PHE A 117 -2.57 -9.98 -14.02
CA PHE A 117 -1.93 -9.94 -12.70
C PHE A 117 -1.19 -8.63 -12.46
N SER A 118 -0.98 -7.85 -13.52
CA SER A 118 -0.47 -6.48 -13.48
C SER A 118 -1.63 -5.48 -13.40
N ASP A 119 -1.32 -4.20 -13.57
CA ASP A 119 -2.28 -3.10 -13.61
C ASP A 119 -3.54 -3.42 -14.41
N HIS A 120 -4.65 -2.84 -14.00
CA HIS A 120 -5.97 -3.01 -14.60
C HIS A 120 -6.67 -4.36 -14.33
N GLY A 121 -6.05 -5.28 -13.59
CA GLY A 121 -6.67 -6.57 -13.27
C GLY A 121 -6.48 -7.00 -11.83
N ASN A 122 -5.35 -6.67 -11.24
CA ASN A 122 -4.96 -7.07 -9.88
C ASN A 122 -5.80 -6.39 -8.78
N GLU A 123 -6.29 -5.18 -9.00
CA GLU A 123 -7.00 -4.35 -8.02
C GLU A 123 -8.21 -5.06 -7.39
N ILE A 124 -8.89 -5.89 -8.18
CA ILE A 124 -10.07 -6.60 -7.67
C ILE A 124 -9.74 -7.59 -6.55
N ALA A 125 -8.56 -8.23 -6.61
CA ALA A 125 -8.15 -9.14 -5.55
C ALA A 125 -7.85 -8.38 -4.25
N GLY A 126 -7.15 -7.24 -4.36
CA GLY A 126 -6.91 -6.30 -3.25
C GLY A 126 -8.22 -5.83 -2.63
N GLY A 127 -9.11 -5.28 -3.44
CA GLY A 127 -10.39 -4.75 -2.95
C GLY A 127 -11.28 -5.80 -2.30
N LEU A 128 -11.35 -7.02 -2.84
CA LEU A 128 -12.11 -8.12 -2.25
C LEU A 128 -11.48 -8.57 -0.92
N SER A 129 -10.16 -8.68 -0.84
CA SER A 129 -9.48 -9.09 0.39
C SER A 129 -9.64 -8.07 1.51
N GLU A 130 -9.52 -6.77 1.21
CA GLU A 130 -9.73 -5.72 2.19
C GLU A 130 -11.17 -5.66 2.72
N LEU A 131 -12.16 -5.85 1.83
CA LEU A 131 -13.55 -5.96 2.29
C LEU A 131 -13.76 -7.16 3.20
N VAL A 132 -13.22 -8.34 2.85
CA VAL A 132 -13.41 -9.55 3.68
C VAL A 132 -12.71 -9.38 5.02
N LEU A 133 -11.53 -8.76 5.07
CA LEU A 133 -10.86 -8.41 6.32
C LEU A 133 -11.73 -7.50 7.18
N TYR A 134 -12.30 -6.42 6.59
CA TYR A 134 -13.24 -5.56 7.30
C TYR A 134 -14.41 -6.33 7.89
N LEU A 135 -15.02 -7.23 7.11
CA LEU A 135 -16.17 -8.01 7.55
C LEU A 135 -15.82 -8.95 8.72
N VAL A 136 -14.64 -9.56 8.70
CA VAL A 136 -14.17 -10.46 9.76
C VAL A 136 -13.85 -9.67 11.03
N GLU A 137 -13.07 -8.63 10.92
CA GLU A 137 -12.64 -7.81 12.05
C GLU A 137 -13.78 -7.07 12.77
N ASN A 138 -14.88 -6.84 12.08
CA ASN A 138 -16.05 -6.17 12.65
C ASN A 138 -17.21 -7.16 12.95
N ASP A 139 -16.95 -8.47 13.01
CA ASP A 139 -17.96 -9.48 13.29
C ASP A 139 -19.23 -9.34 12.41
N HIS A 140 -19.04 -8.93 11.14
CA HIS A 140 -20.16 -8.69 10.26
C HIS A 140 -20.93 -10.00 9.98
N PRO A 141 -22.29 -10.01 10.03
CA PRO A 141 -23.07 -11.25 9.90
C PRO A 141 -22.81 -12.04 8.62
N ARG A 142 -22.36 -11.39 7.57
CA ARG A 142 -22.06 -12.01 6.27
C ARG A 142 -20.57 -12.40 6.09
N ALA A 143 -19.70 -12.18 7.07
CA ALA A 143 -18.26 -12.49 6.93
C ALA A 143 -18.03 -13.95 6.47
N GLY A 144 -18.71 -14.90 7.08
CA GLY A 144 -18.60 -16.32 6.74
C GLY A 144 -19.02 -16.69 5.30
N GLU A 145 -19.75 -15.81 4.58
CA GLU A 145 -20.10 -16.05 3.18
C GLU A 145 -18.89 -15.85 2.24
N TYR A 146 -17.85 -15.09 2.67
CA TYR A 146 -16.79 -14.60 1.79
C TYR A 146 -15.41 -15.15 2.10
N VAL A 147 -15.15 -15.64 3.31
CA VAL A 147 -13.81 -16.16 3.70
C VAL A 147 -13.36 -17.28 2.77
N GLN A 148 -14.19 -18.33 2.60
CA GLN A 148 -13.82 -19.44 1.71
C GLN A 148 -13.75 -19.03 0.22
N PRO A 149 -14.71 -18.25 -0.35
CA PRO A 149 -14.57 -17.73 -1.70
C PRO A 149 -13.33 -16.86 -1.94
N LEU A 150 -12.87 -16.11 -0.94
CA LEU A 150 -11.61 -15.35 -1.02
C LEU A 150 -10.41 -16.33 -1.05
N ALA A 151 -10.37 -17.30 -0.15
CA ALA A 151 -9.33 -18.33 -0.12
C ALA A 151 -9.26 -19.09 -1.46
N ASP A 152 -10.40 -19.52 -2.00
CA ASP A 152 -10.48 -20.21 -3.29
C ASP A 152 -9.96 -19.32 -4.45
N LEU A 153 -10.26 -18.02 -4.43
CA LEU A 153 -9.75 -17.06 -5.42
C LEU A 153 -8.23 -16.95 -5.32
N ILE A 154 -7.69 -16.72 -4.13
CA ILE A 154 -6.25 -16.53 -3.93
C ILE A 154 -5.49 -17.82 -4.26
N ASP A 155 -6.00 -18.99 -3.86
CA ASP A 155 -5.43 -20.29 -4.25
C ASP A 155 -5.35 -20.43 -5.77
N ARG A 156 -6.43 -20.06 -6.47
CA ARG A 156 -6.45 -20.12 -7.94
C ARG A 156 -5.48 -19.14 -8.58
N LEU A 157 -5.36 -17.93 -8.05
CA LEU A 157 -4.38 -16.96 -8.52
C LEU A 157 -2.95 -17.47 -8.36
N LEU A 158 -2.61 -17.99 -7.17
CA LEU A 158 -1.29 -18.58 -6.89
C LEU A 158 -0.98 -19.77 -7.81
N GLU A 159 -1.98 -20.63 -8.07
CA GLU A 159 -1.82 -21.80 -8.94
C GLU A 159 -1.42 -21.44 -10.37
N VAL A 160 -2.00 -20.37 -10.95
CA VAL A 160 -1.87 -20.09 -12.40
C VAL A 160 -1.04 -18.85 -12.70
N GLY A 161 -0.77 -18.01 -11.71
CA GLY A 161 -0.20 -16.67 -11.91
C GLY A 161 1.28 -16.55 -11.64
N LEU A 162 1.92 -17.54 -11.01
CA LEU A 162 3.32 -17.43 -10.62
C LEU A 162 4.28 -17.98 -11.68
N ASN A 163 5.42 -17.30 -11.83
CA ASN A 163 6.57 -17.81 -12.58
C ASN A 163 7.40 -18.78 -11.71
N SER A 164 8.52 -19.29 -12.26
CA SER A 164 9.41 -20.23 -11.55
C SER A 164 10.07 -19.63 -10.29
N ASP A 165 10.08 -18.34 -10.14
CA ASP A 165 10.68 -17.62 -9.02
C ASP A 165 9.64 -17.21 -7.95
N GLY A 166 8.37 -17.58 -8.16
CA GLY A 166 7.28 -17.23 -7.24
C GLY A 166 6.72 -15.83 -7.41
N LEU A 167 7.04 -15.13 -8.52
CA LEU A 167 6.52 -13.80 -8.83
C LEU A 167 5.46 -13.86 -9.92
N TRP A 168 4.55 -12.87 -9.90
CA TRP A 168 3.42 -12.84 -10.84
C TRP A 168 3.86 -12.63 -12.28
N ILE A 169 3.28 -13.40 -13.20
CA ILE A 169 3.34 -13.15 -14.63
C ILE A 169 2.34 -12.05 -15.01
N MET A 170 2.49 -11.45 -16.20
CA MET A 170 1.61 -10.36 -16.63
C MET A 170 0.16 -10.80 -16.83
N SER A 171 -0.10 -11.97 -17.42
CA SER A 171 -1.48 -12.38 -17.71
C SER A 171 -1.67 -13.82 -18.10
N THR A 172 -2.91 -14.30 -17.86
CA THR A 172 -3.40 -15.61 -18.31
C THR A 172 -4.72 -15.47 -19.06
N LYS A 173 -5.13 -16.55 -19.76
CA LYS A 173 -6.53 -16.76 -20.11
C LYS A 173 -7.32 -17.12 -18.83
N LEU A 174 -8.64 -17.06 -18.94
CA LEU A 174 -9.53 -17.42 -17.82
C LEU A 174 -9.52 -18.93 -17.48
N ASP A 175 -8.95 -19.78 -18.33
CA ASP A 175 -8.68 -21.17 -18.03
C ASP A 175 -7.34 -21.39 -17.27
N GLY A 176 -6.57 -20.33 -17.05
CA GLY A 176 -5.26 -20.37 -16.42
C GLY A 176 -4.08 -20.49 -17.38
N THR A 177 -4.33 -20.63 -18.69
CA THR A 177 -3.23 -20.71 -19.68
C THR A 177 -2.47 -19.38 -19.74
N PRO A 178 -1.15 -19.32 -19.49
CA PRO A 178 -0.36 -18.10 -19.61
C PRO A 178 -0.44 -17.48 -21.01
N THR A 179 -0.58 -16.16 -21.06
CA THR A 179 -0.60 -15.39 -22.31
C THR A 179 0.54 -14.39 -22.41
N ASP A 180 1.07 -13.97 -21.25
CA ASP A 180 2.25 -13.14 -21.15
C ASP A 180 3.00 -13.53 -19.88
N THR A 181 4.18 -14.13 -20.03
CA THR A 181 4.97 -14.71 -18.95
C THR A 181 6.06 -13.78 -18.39
N LEU A 182 6.14 -12.53 -18.89
CA LEU A 182 6.97 -11.53 -18.24
C LEU A 182 6.47 -11.29 -16.82
N HIS A 183 7.34 -10.96 -15.89
CA HIS A 183 6.92 -10.64 -14.53
C HIS A 183 6.14 -9.33 -14.50
N ALA A 184 5.18 -9.24 -13.59
CA ALA A 184 4.44 -8.02 -13.32
C ALA A 184 5.29 -7.10 -12.41
N HIS A 185 5.58 -5.87 -12.88
CA HIS A 185 6.37 -4.91 -12.08
C HIS A 185 5.66 -4.49 -10.79
N CYS A 186 4.34 -4.40 -10.82
CA CYS A 186 3.48 -4.12 -9.66
C CYS A 186 3.16 -5.40 -8.84
N TRP A 187 4.15 -6.23 -8.62
CA TRP A 187 4.00 -7.56 -8.01
C TRP A 187 3.37 -7.52 -6.61
N GLY A 188 3.64 -6.48 -5.84
CA GLY A 188 3.11 -6.33 -4.49
C GLY A 188 1.59 -6.16 -4.44
N TYR A 189 0.96 -5.64 -5.48
CA TYR A 189 -0.50 -5.41 -5.52
C TYR A 189 -1.29 -6.72 -5.31
N MET A 190 -0.89 -7.78 -5.99
CA MET A 190 -1.50 -9.09 -5.78
C MET A 190 -1.06 -9.73 -4.47
N PHE A 191 0.22 -9.56 -4.06
CA PHE A 191 0.68 -10.05 -2.76
C PHE A 191 0.05 -9.33 -1.58
N ASN A 192 -0.43 -8.08 -1.75
CA ASN A 192 -1.29 -7.43 -0.77
C ASN A 192 -2.55 -8.28 -0.48
N ALA A 193 -3.22 -8.76 -1.53
CA ALA A 193 -4.39 -9.63 -1.36
C ALA A 193 -4.02 -10.99 -0.73
N VAL A 194 -2.85 -11.54 -1.08
CA VAL A 194 -2.35 -12.80 -0.48
C VAL A 194 -2.08 -12.62 1.01
N TYR A 195 -1.35 -11.57 1.40
CA TYR A 195 -1.05 -11.29 2.81
C TYR A 195 -2.34 -10.98 3.61
N THR A 196 -3.26 -10.20 3.03
CA THR A 196 -4.54 -9.90 3.66
C THR A 196 -5.37 -11.18 3.84
N THR A 197 -5.28 -12.13 2.90
CA THR A 197 -5.93 -13.44 3.05
C THR A 197 -5.29 -14.27 4.17
N TYR A 198 -3.97 -14.18 4.38
CA TYR A 198 -3.31 -14.75 5.57
C TYR A 198 -3.94 -14.18 6.85
N LEU A 199 -4.09 -12.86 6.95
CA LEU A 199 -4.70 -12.22 8.12
C LEU A 199 -6.14 -12.68 8.38
N VAL A 200 -6.90 -12.95 7.31
CA VAL A 200 -8.29 -13.41 7.41
C VAL A 200 -8.42 -14.89 7.81
N THR A 201 -7.49 -15.72 7.33
CA THR A 201 -7.61 -17.20 7.42
C THR A 201 -6.65 -17.84 8.42
N GLU A 202 -5.59 -17.12 8.81
CA GLU A 202 -4.46 -17.64 9.60
C GLU A 202 -3.74 -18.83 8.91
N ASP A 203 -3.92 -19.03 7.59
CA ASP A 203 -3.26 -20.12 6.85
C ASP A 203 -1.87 -19.66 6.37
N GLU A 204 -0.84 -20.23 7.00
CA GLU A 204 0.58 -19.92 6.77
C GLU A 204 1.04 -20.07 5.31
N LYS A 205 0.32 -20.82 4.48
CA LYS A 205 0.66 -20.96 3.06
C LYS A 205 0.67 -19.61 2.31
N TYR A 206 -0.18 -18.67 2.74
CA TYR A 206 -0.26 -17.35 2.12
C TYR A 206 0.92 -16.47 2.56
N LEU A 207 1.29 -16.54 3.84
CA LEU A 207 2.51 -15.85 4.31
C LEU A 207 3.74 -16.40 3.60
N ALA A 208 3.89 -17.72 3.52
CA ALA A 208 4.99 -18.37 2.83
C ALA A 208 5.10 -17.97 1.34
N ALA A 209 3.97 -17.73 0.67
CA ALA A 209 3.99 -17.24 -0.71
C ALA A 209 4.55 -15.80 -0.83
N VAL A 210 4.25 -14.94 0.15
CA VAL A 210 4.83 -13.59 0.22
C VAL A 210 6.33 -13.64 0.53
N GLU A 211 6.72 -14.46 1.49
CA GLU A 211 8.14 -14.66 1.86
C GLU A 211 8.96 -15.16 0.66
N CYS A 212 8.44 -16.14 -0.09
CA CYS A 212 9.07 -16.63 -1.31
C CYS A 212 9.26 -15.53 -2.37
N ALA A 213 8.28 -14.64 -2.52
CA ALA A 213 8.39 -13.50 -3.45
C ALA A 213 9.46 -12.50 -2.98
N LEU A 214 9.55 -12.22 -1.69
CA LEU A 214 10.58 -11.34 -1.14
C LEU A 214 11.99 -11.93 -1.30
N GLU A 215 12.15 -13.23 -1.03
CA GLU A 215 13.40 -13.95 -1.28
C GLU A 215 13.81 -13.84 -2.75
N ALA A 216 12.87 -14.06 -3.68
CA ALA A 216 13.14 -13.96 -5.12
C ALA A 216 13.58 -12.55 -5.53
N VAL A 217 12.96 -11.50 -5.00
CA VAL A 217 13.34 -10.11 -5.26
C VAL A 217 14.71 -9.78 -4.68
N THR A 218 15.02 -10.32 -3.51
CA THR A 218 16.31 -10.12 -2.83
C THR A 218 17.44 -10.83 -3.58
N GLU A 219 17.23 -12.09 -4.01
CA GLU A 219 18.21 -12.87 -4.75
C GLU A 219 18.43 -12.39 -6.19
N LYS A 220 17.40 -11.79 -6.79
CA LYS A 220 17.41 -11.30 -8.17
C LYS A 220 17.04 -9.82 -8.21
N PRO A 221 17.97 -8.92 -7.89
CA PRO A 221 17.73 -7.48 -7.84
C PRO A 221 17.15 -6.88 -9.12
N THR A 222 17.26 -7.57 -10.26
CA THR A 222 16.67 -7.15 -11.52
C THR A 222 15.14 -6.98 -11.45
N TYR A 223 14.47 -7.62 -10.52
CA TYR A 223 13.04 -7.39 -10.27
C TYR A 223 12.72 -5.99 -9.74
N LEU A 224 13.71 -5.30 -9.13
CA LEU A 224 13.61 -3.90 -8.73
C LEU A 224 14.41 -2.97 -9.65
N ASP A 225 15.54 -3.44 -10.18
CA ASP A 225 16.49 -2.64 -10.95
C ASP A 225 16.16 -2.56 -12.45
N ASP A 226 15.50 -3.58 -12.98
CA ASP A 226 14.98 -3.67 -14.35
C ASP A 226 13.61 -4.36 -14.33
N PRO A 227 12.62 -3.77 -13.68
CA PRO A 227 11.32 -4.40 -13.45
C PRO A 227 10.54 -4.63 -14.75
N GLU A 228 10.98 -4.06 -15.85
CA GLU A 228 10.33 -4.23 -17.16
C GLU A 228 10.74 -5.51 -17.88
N GLY A 229 11.82 -6.16 -17.45
CA GLY A 229 12.31 -7.46 -17.93
C GLY A 229 12.13 -7.72 -19.43
N GLY A 230 13.12 -7.34 -20.24
CA GLY A 230 13.12 -7.70 -21.66
C GLY A 230 12.68 -6.62 -22.64
N GLY A 231 12.81 -5.35 -22.30
CA GLY A 231 12.76 -4.25 -23.26
C GLY A 231 11.40 -3.57 -23.42
N ARG A 232 10.48 -3.75 -22.52
CA ARG A 232 9.32 -2.87 -22.39
C ARG A 232 9.74 -1.60 -21.67
N ASN A 233 9.35 -0.45 -22.17
CA ASN A 233 9.67 0.84 -21.56
C ASN A 233 8.42 1.43 -20.89
N TRP A 234 8.14 1.01 -19.67
CA TRP A 234 7.11 1.60 -18.82
C TRP A 234 7.60 2.84 -18.06
N GLY A 235 8.86 3.22 -18.31
CA GLY A 235 9.45 4.40 -17.71
C GLY A 235 9.60 4.31 -16.20
N SER A 236 9.41 5.43 -15.53
CA SER A 236 9.56 5.54 -14.07
C SER A 236 8.45 4.80 -13.30
N ASN A 237 7.31 4.55 -13.92
CA ASN A 237 6.16 3.89 -13.32
C ASN A 237 6.51 2.48 -12.83
N ALA A 238 7.08 1.63 -13.70
CA ALA A 238 7.45 0.28 -13.32
C ALA A 238 8.48 0.21 -12.18
N TYR A 239 9.43 1.16 -12.15
CA TYR A 239 10.37 1.26 -11.03
C TYR A 239 9.67 1.67 -9.74
N SER A 240 8.74 2.62 -9.80
CA SER A 240 7.95 3.06 -8.66
C SER A 240 7.18 1.90 -8.06
N ASP A 241 6.39 1.21 -8.85
CA ASP A 241 5.53 0.12 -8.38
C ASP A 241 6.33 -1.04 -7.79
N ALA A 242 7.48 -1.40 -8.41
CA ALA A 242 8.35 -2.45 -7.91
C ALA A 242 8.98 -2.09 -6.57
N ILE A 243 9.48 -0.86 -6.43
CA ILE A 243 10.11 -0.36 -5.20
C ILE A 243 9.05 -0.20 -4.09
N GLU A 244 7.89 0.37 -4.39
CA GLU A 244 6.80 0.53 -3.43
C GLU A 244 6.32 -0.81 -2.90
N SER A 245 6.19 -1.81 -3.78
CA SER A 245 5.89 -3.19 -3.40
C SER A 245 6.90 -3.71 -2.37
N ALA A 246 8.20 -3.53 -2.63
CA ALA A 246 9.25 -3.95 -1.71
C ALA A 246 9.19 -3.21 -0.36
N ILE A 247 9.00 -1.88 -0.37
CA ILE A 247 8.91 -1.06 0.86
C ILE A 247 7.72 -1.49 1.73
N VAL A 248 6.55 -1.73 1.13
CA VAL A 248 5.35 -2.12 1.88
C VAL A 248 5.52 -3.46 2.57
N PHE A 249 6.16 -4.44 1.90
CA PHE A 249 6.39 -5.75 2.51
C PHE A 249 7.61 -5.78 3.44
N PHE A 250 8.65 -4.99 3.17
CA PHE A 250 9.76 -4.80 4.11
C PHE A 250 9.26 -4.25 5.47
N ASN A 251 8.24 -3.39 5.46
CA ASN A 251 7.59 -2.91 6.68
C ASN A 251 6.94 -4.03 7.53
N ARG A 252 6.62 -5.18 6.92
CA ARG A 252 6.00 -6.33 7.59
C ARG A 252 6.99 -7.47 7.87
N LEU A 253 7.93 -7.63 7.00
CA LEU A 253 8.90 -8.72 6.96
C LEU A 253 10.29 -8.11 6.69
N PRO A 254 10.88 -7.43 7.69
CA PRO A 254 12.16 -6.74 7.50
C PRO A 254 13.29 -7.73 7.25
N ASP A 255 14.16 -7.42 6.28
CA ASP A 255 15.35 -8.19 5.92
C ASP A 255 16.47 -7.25 5.45
N GLU A 256 17.67 -7.37 6.03
CA GLU A 256 18.79 -6.47 5.75
C GLU A 256 19.28 -6.56 4.28
N HIS A 257 19.17 -7.74 3.65
CA HIS A 257 19.58 -7.92 2.25
C HIS A 257 18.56 -7.25 1.32
N LEU A 258 17.26 -7.36 1.62
CA LEU A 258 16.22 -6.66 0.89
C LEU A 258 16.37 -5.14 1.01
N GLU A 259 16.71 -4.63 2.20
CA GLU A 259 16.99 -3.19 2.39
C GLU A 259 18.13 -2.72 1.49
N ALA A 260 19.24 -3.45 1.46
CA ALA A 260 20.39 -3.11 0.61
C ALA A 260 20.05 -3.13 -0.90
N VAL A 261 19.22 -4.09 -1.34
CA VAL A 261 18.73 -4.16 -2.72
C VAL A 261 17.82 -2.97 -3.03
N MET A 262 16.92 -2.61 -2.13
CA MET A 262 16.06 -1.42 -2.28
C MET A 262 16.89 -0.13 -2.34
N ASP A 263 17.90 0.04 -1.48
CA ASP A 263 18.80 1.20 -1.50
C ASP A 263 19.47 1.36 -2.87
N SER A 264 19.93 0.25 -3.47
CA SER A 264 20.50 0.24 -4.81
C SER A 264 19.47 0.63 -5.89
N ALA A 265 18.27 0.06 -5.84
CA ALA A 265 17.20 0.33 -6.79
C ALA A 265 16.75 1.79 -6.71
N VAL A 266 16.57 2.32 -5.49
CA VAL A 266 16.21 3.73 -5.27
C VAL A 266 17.30 4.68 -5.76
N ALA A 267 18.58 4.37 -5.55
CA ALA A 267 19.67 5.20 -6.08
C ALA A 267 19.62 5.31 -7.62
N ARG A 268 19.30 4.21 -8.33
CA ARG A 268 19.09 4.23 -9.78
C ARG A 268 17.84 4.99 -10.18
N PHE A 269 16.76 4.78 -9.46
CA PHE A 269 15.49 5.47 -9.66
C PHE A 269 15.65 7.00 -9.53
N LEU A 270 16.27 7.49 -8.44
CA LEU A 270 16.57 8.91 -8.24
C LEU A 270 17.55 9.44 -9.29
N GLY A 271 18.51 8.62 -9.76
CA GLY A 271 19.44 8.96 -10.84
C GLY A 271 18.78 9.25 -12.20
N ARG A 272 17.50 8.88 -12.38
CA ARG A 272 16.71 9.23 -13.58
C ARG A 272 16.22 10.67 -13.57
N GLN A 273 16.26 11.34 -12.42
CA GLN A 273 15.78 12.72 -12.30
C GLN A 273 16.57 13.66 -13.22
N GLN A 274 15.86 14.38 -14.05
CA GLN A 274 16.42 15.37 -14.95
C GLN A 274 16.81 16.65 -14.18
N ALA A 275 17.65 17.49 -14.78
CA ALA A 275 18.03 18.78 -14.20
C ALA A 275 16.83 19.72 -13.91
N SER A 276 15.70 19.49 -14.59
CA SER A 276 14.42 20.17 -14.34
C SER A 276 13.70 19.69 -13.08
N GLY A 277 14.14 18.58 -12.46
CA GLY A 277 13.45 17.90 -11.37
C GLY A 277 12.44 16.83 -11.83
N ILE A 278 12.17 16.74 -13.12
CA ILE A 278 11.23 15.76 -13.69
C ILE A 278 11.93 14.40 -13.80
N VAL A 279 11.19 13.33 -13.50
CA VAL A 279 11.66 11.95 -13.63
C VAL A 279 10.86 11.18 -14.67
N GLU A 280 9.57 11.37 -14.71
CA GLU A 280 8.68 10.73 -15.67
C GLU A 280 8.99 11.22 -17.08
N ASP A 281 9.05 10.28 -18.02
CA ASP A 281 9.30 10.58 -19.43
C ASP A 281 8.04 11.10 -20.15
N TRP A 282 6.89 10.98 -19.49
CA TRP A 282 5.59 11.43 -19.95
C TRP A 282 4.89 12.16 -18.80
N TYR A 283 3.74 12.69 -19.03
CA TYR A 283 2.97 13.36 -18.02
C TYR A 283 2.69 12.39 -16.86
N GLY A 284 3.29 12.65 -15.71
CA GLY A 284 3.35 11.72 -14.61
C GLY A 284 2.04 11.59 -13.85
N ASP A 285 1.82 10.43 -13.27
CA ASP A 285 0.73 10.14 -12.35
C ASP A 285 1.08 10.41 -10.87
N GLY A 286 2.31 10.83 -10.60
CA GLY A 286 2.79 11.13 -9.26
C GLY A 286 3.48 9.97 -8.55
N ASN A 287 3.59 8.79 -9.16
CA ASN A 287 4.21 7.60 -8.57
C ASN A 287 5.63 7.90 -8.08
N TYR A 288 6.43 8.62 -8.86
CA TYR A 288 7.80 8.96 -8.45
C TYR A 288 7.85 9.70 -7.10
N VAL A 289 7.00 10.71 -6.92
CA VAL A 289 6.98 11.50 -5.67
C VAL A 289 6.51 10.63 -4.50
N ARG A 290 5.51 9.81 -4.72
CA ARG A 290 4.99 8.87 -3.72
C ARG A 290 6.08 7.89 -3.28
N THR A 291 6.76 7.24 -4.24
CA THR A 291 7.87 6.31 -3.98
C THR A 291 9.00 6.99 -3.21
N ALA A 292 9.42 8.18 -3.63
CA ALA A 292 10.47 8.94 -2.95
C ALA A 292 10.09 9.25 -1.49
N MET A 293 8.83 9.62 -1.24
CA MET A 293 8.33 9.85 0.12
C MET A 293 8.26 8.56 0.93
N MET A 294 7.79 7.45 0.35
CA MET A 294 7.76 6.14 1.02
C MET A 294 9.16 5.71 1.48
N TYR A 295 10.14 5.84 0.58
CA TYR A 295 11.52 5.53 0.90
C TYR A 295 12.11 6.47 1.96
N ALA A 296 11.84 7.78 1.88
CA ALA A 296 12.30 8.73 2.89
C ALA A 296 11.72 8.39 4.29
N LEU A 297 10.44 8.07 4.36
CA LEU A 297 9.80 7.65 5.62
C LEU A 297 10.35 6.29 6.13
N MET A 298 10.66 5.34 5.24
CA MET A 298 11.35 4.11 5.61
C MET A 298 12.71 4.42 6.27
N LYS A 299 13.55 5.24 5.63
CA LYS A 299 14.90 5.58 6.14
C LYS A 299 14.88 6.49 7.37
N SER A 300 13.78 7.14 7.66
CA SER A 300 13.59 7.94 8.88
C SER A 300 12.67 7.29 9.91
N GLN A 301 12.26 6.03 9.68
CA GLN A 301 11.33 5.31 10.54
C GLN A 301 10.05 6.13 10.85
N GLY A 302 9.48 6.79 9.84
CA GLY A 302 8.27 7.59 9.96
C GLY A 302 8.48 9.00 10.57
N CYS A 303 9.69 9.32 11.01
CA CYS A 303 9.99 10.65 11.56
C CYS A 303 10.22 11.68 10.45
N TRP A 304 9.91 12.94 10.73
CA TRP A 304 10.15 14.04 9.80
C TRP A 304 10.57 15.32 10.52
N LEU A 305 11.24 16.23 9.76
CA LEU A 305 11.76 17.47 10.31
C LEU A 305 10.87 18.66 9.91
N ASP A 306 10.46 19.45 10.87
CA ASP A 306 10.07 20.83 10.63
C ASP A 306 11.31 21.72 10.56
N THR A 307 11.25 22.74 9.69
CA THR A 307 12.42 23.62 9.41
C THR A 307 13.53 22.90 8.62
N TRP A 308 13.13 22.06 7.62
CA TRP A 308 14.08 21.39 6.75
C TRP A 308 14.93 22.37 5.92
N ARG A 309 16.19 22.05 5.75
CA ARG A 309 17.14 22.71 4.82
C ARG A 309 17.84 21.65 3.99
N GLN A 310 18.34 22.05 2.82
CA GLN A 310 19.01 21.14 1.89
C GLN A 310 20.28 20.47 2.47
N ASP A 311 20.94 21.12 3.45
CA ASP A 311 22.13 20.59 4.13
C ASP A 311 21.80 19.78 5.39
N VAL A 312 20.52 19.52 5.68
CA VAL A 312 20.07 18.76 6.84
C VAL A 312 19.58 17.39 6.38
N ALA A 313 20.13 16.33 6.98
CA ALA A 313 19.73 14.96 6.77
C ALA A 313 19.18 14.36 8.05
N LEU A 314 18.14 13.54 7.92
CA LEU A 314 17.55 12.71 8.98
C LEU A 314 17.62 11.26 8.54
N GLY A 315 18.13 10.41 9.41
CA GLY A 315 18.05 8.97 9.30
C GLY A 315 17.62 8.35 10.62
N ALA A 316 17.04 7.15 10.56
CA ALA A 316 16.66 6.42 11.75
C ALA A 316 16.76 4.91 11.54
N SER A 317 16.95 4.18 12.64
CA SER A 317 16.88 2.72 12.70
C SER A 317 16.19 2.27 13.97
N LEU A 318 15.56 1.10 13.93
CA LEU A 318 15.13 0.39 15.12
C LEU A 318 16.28 -0.52 15.56
N GLU A 319 16.64 -0.46 16.83
CA GLU A 319 17.49 -1.45 17.48
C GLU A 319 16.63 -2.53 18.13
N ASP A 320 17.27 -3.58 18.63
CA ASP A 320 16.61 -4.59 19.44
C ASP A 320 15.80 -3.92 20.58
N ASP A 321 14.68 -4.52 20.97
CA ASP A 321 13.75 -4.01 21.98
C ASP A 321 12.94 -2.75 21.58
N ASP A 322 12.71 -2.54 20.28
CA ASP A 322 11.90 -1.44 19.73
C ASP A 322 12.43 -0.03 20.08
N VAL A 323 13.73 0.10 20.30
CA VAL A 323 14.37 1.38 20.56
C VAL A 323 14.65 2.09 19.24
N LEU A 324 14.04 3.26 19.05
CA LEU A 324 14.32 4.10 17.90
C LEU A 324 15.60 4.91 18.11
N VAL A 325 16.53 4.80 17.16
CA VAL A 325 17.73 5.63 17.10
C VAL A 325 17.66 6.57 15.91
N LEU A 326 17.64 7.86 16.18
CA LEU A 326 17.63 8.93 15.18
C LEU A 326 19.00 9.58 15.06
N ALA A 327 19.40 9.89 13.83
CA ALA A 327 20.57 10.70 13.53
C ALA A 327 20.16 11.94 12.71
N VAL A 328 20.48 13.11 13.20
CA VAL A 328 20.30 14.37 12.45
C VAL A 328 21.68 14.97 12.20
N GLU A 329 22.00 15.21 10.93
CA GLU A 329 23.25 15.82 10.49
C GLU A 329 22.99 17.12 9.75
N SER A 330 23.89 18.12 9.93
CA SER A 330 23.84 19.35 9.16
C SER A 330 25.23 19.91 8.89
N ALA A 331 25.43 20.51 7.71
CA ALA A 331 26.72 21.14 7.33
C ALA A 331 27.00 22.42 8.13
N THR A 332 25.96 23.13 8.57
CA THR A 332 26.02 24.37 9.36
C THR A 332 25.09 24.26 10.55
N PRO A 333 25.29 25.08 11.64
CA PRO A 333 24.42 24.98 12.80
C PRO A 333 22.94 25.04 12.42
N TRP A 334 22.17 24.12 12.99
CA TRP A 334 20.75 24.01 12.70
C TRP A 334 19.97 23.79 14.00
N SER A 335 18.75 24.29 14.03
CA SER A 335 17.76 24.04 15.07
C SER A 335 16.39 23.84 14.42
N GLY A 336 15.65 22.85 14.86
CA GLY A 336 14.33 22.53 14.34
C GLY A 336 13.60 21.55 15.24
N VAL A 337 12.59 20.91 14.69
CA VAL A 337 11.72 20.01 15.42
C VAL A 337 11.68 18.68 14.70
N VAL A 338 11.84 17.60 15.44
CA VAL A 338 11.59 16.23 14.98
C VAL A 338 10.18 15.84 15.38
N HIS A 339 9.36 15.45 14.44
CA HIS A 339 8.03 14.90 14.70
C HIS A 339 8.06 13.38 14.54
N PHE A 340 7.29 12.70 15.36
CA PHE A 340 7.14 11.25 15.37
C PHE A 340 5.77 10.87 14.83
N ASP A 341 5.70 9.76 14.10
CA ASP A 341 4.43 9.22 13.63
C ASP A 341 3.65 8.56 14.78
N TYR A 342 2.38 8.31 14.53
CA TYR A 342 1.45 7.68 15.48
C TYR A 342 0.56 6.69 14.71
N PRO A 343 -0.16 5.76 15.39
CA PRO A 343 -0.97 4.74 14.71
C PRO A 343 -2.13 5.35 13.91
N ARG A 344 -1.83 5.85 12.71
CA ARG A 344 -2.79 6.55 11.82
C ARG A 344 -3.93 5.65 11.39
N HIS A 345 -3.66 4.36 11.13
CA HIS A 345 -4.70 3.38 10.81
C HIS A 345 -5.78 3.33 11.88
N ARG A 346 -5.42 3.40 13.15
CA ARG A 346 -6.33 3.42 14.29
C ARG A 346 -6.99 4.78 14.48
N GLU A 347 -6.17 5.84 14.53
CA GLU A 347 -6.66 7.18 14.87
C GLU A 347 -7.50 7.83 13.77
N HIS A 348 -7.20 7.54 12.49
CA HIS A 348 -7.88 8.18 11.38
C HIS A 348 -8.92 7.28 10.71
N TRP A 349 -8.67 5.97 10.69
CA TRP A 349 -9.55 5.01 10.02
C TRP A 349 -10.36 4.12 10.98
N ASN A 350 -10.09 4.13 12.29
CA ASN A 350 -10.67 3.21 13.28
C ASN A 350 -10.39 1.74 12.99
N MET A 351 -9.31 1.43 12.27
CA MET A 351 -8.96 0.06 11.93
C MET A 351 -8.37 -0.65 13.14
N SER A 352 -8.84 -1.86 13.44
CA SER A 352 -8.32 -2.73 14.51
C SER A 352 -6.96 -3.33 14.17
N ILE A 353 -6.67 -3.48 12.89
CA ILE A 353 -5.46 -4.10 12.38
C ILE A 353 -4.82 -3.24 11.28
N ASN A 354 -3.50 -3.10 11.35
CA ASN A 354 -2.73 -2.46 10.29
C ASN A 354 -2.25 -3.55 9.32
N TYR A 355 -2.65 -3.49 8.04
CA TYR A 355 -2.30 -4.44 7.00
C TYR A 355 -1.56 -3.76 5.84
N PRO A 356 -0.83 -4.50 4.98
CA PRO A 356 -0.15 -3.92 3.83
C PRO A 356 -1.14 -3.20 2.92
N ARG A 357 -0.82 -1.98 2.51
CA ARG A 357 -1.65 -1.17 1.61
C ARG A 357 -0.75 -0.55 0.56
N LEU A 358 -0.97 -0.93 -0.68
CA LEU A 358 -0.20 -0.40 -1.80
C LEU A 358 -0.62 1.03 -2.13
N ASN A 359 0.32 1.82 -2.63
CA ASN A 359 0.15 3.23 -2.96
C ASN A 359 -0.16 4.13 -1.75
N GLU A 360 0.11 3.64 -0.54
CA GLU A 360 -0.06 4.36 0.71
C GLU A 360 1.26 4.40 1.48
N TRP A 361 1.39 5.32 2.43
CA TRP A 361 2.61 5.47 3.23
C TRP A 361 2.54 4.59 4.47
N PRO A 362 3.36 3.52 4.58
CA PRO A 362 3.37 2.65 5.75
C PRO A 362 3.67 3.43 7.04
N GLU A 363 3.09 2.97 8.13
CA GLU A 363 3.52 3.36 9.47
C GLU A 363 4.79 2.60 9.82
N TRP A 364 5.78 3.31 10.33
CA TRP A 364 7.04 2.73 10.79
C TRP A 364 7.08 2.71 12.31
N PHE A 365 8.02 3.42 12.93
CA PHE A 365 7.97 3.62 14.36
C PHE A 365 6.83 4.59 14.71
N THR A 366 5.92 4.18 15.61
CA THR A 366 4.81 5.01 16.03
C THR A 366 4.80 5.20 17.54
N VAL A 367 4.43 6.39 17.97
CA VAL A 367 4.26 6.69 19.41
C VAL A 367 2.79 6.76 19.77
N GLU A 368 2.42 6.06 20.85
CA GLU A 368 1.08 6.13 21.45
C GLU A 368 0.95 7.39 22.27
N ARG A 369 0.02 8.27 21.95
CA ARG A 369 -0.11 9.61 22.57
C ARG A 369 -0.19 9.60 24.09
N ASN A 370 -0.74 8.54 24.66
CA ASN A 370 -0.96 8.39 26.12
C ASN A 370 0.13 7.58 26.85
N LYS A 371 1.14 7.09 26.15
CA LYS A 371 2.29 6.40 26.74
C LYS A 371 3.43 7.37 27.04
N LEU A 372 4.41 6.89 27.81
CA LEU A 372 5.61 7.64 28.17
C LEU A 372 6.82 7.04 27.47
N TYR A 373 7.73 7.91 27.06
CA TYR A 373 8.95 7.58 26.35
C TYR A 373 10.15 8.23 27.01
N GLU A 374 11.20 7.48 27.25
CA GLU A 374 12.49 8.03 27.59
C GLU A 374 13.21 8.50 26.33
N VAL A 375 13.64 9.75 26.31
CA VAL A 375 14.39 10.35 25.20
C VAL A 375 15.77 10.73 25.70
N ALA A 376 16.79 10.08 25.15
CA ALA A 376 18.19 10.35 25.44
C ALA A 376 18.86 11.03 24.24
N ILE A 377 19.28 12.27 24.40
CA ILE A 377 20.08 13.01 23.42
C ILE A 377 21.54 12.88 23.80
N LYS A 378 22.39 12.44 22.91
CA LYS A 378 23.81 12.25 23.16
C LYS A 378 24.48 13.49 23.76
N GLY A 379 25.04 13.31 24.95
CA GLY A 379 25.70 14.39 25.70
C GLY A 379 24.76 15.23 26.56
N GLN A 380 23.51 14.84 26.73
CA GLN A 380 22.53 15.44 27.63
C GLN A 380 21.95 14.36 28.56
N ASP A 381 21.35 14.81 29.67
CA ASP A 381 20.58 13.91 30.55
C ASP A 381 19.31 13.47 29.83
N SER A 382 18.91 12.21 30.01
CA SER A 382 17.66 11.69 29.48
C SER A 382 16.44 12.39 30.07
N LYS A 383 15.37 12.47 29.34
CA LYS A 383 14.09 13.08 29.74
C LYS A 383 12.92 12.22 29.37
N ILE A 384 11.85 12.33 30.15
CA ILE A 384 10.59 11.63 29.85
C ILE A 384 9.63 12.57 29.11
N TYR A 385 9.08 12.08 28.03
CA TYR A 385 8.06 12.74 27.22
C TYR A 385 6.81 11.86 27.12
N SER A 386 5.64 12.46 27.00
CA SER A 386 4.47 11.73 26.53
C SER A 386 4.53 11.56 25.02
N GLY A 387 3.89 10.51 24.51
CA GLY A 387 3.77 10.33 23.05
C GLY A 387 3.13 11.54 22.38
N GLN A 388 2.15 12.20 23.04
CA GLN A 388 1.59 13.45 22.53
C GLN A 388 2.64 14.54 22.33
N GLN A 389 3.58 14.69 23.28
CA GLN A 389 4.66 15.68 23.15
C GLN A 389 5.63 15.33 22.00
N LEU A 390 5.86 14.05 21.74
CA LEU A 390 6.68 13.60 20.60
C LEU A 390 5.97 13.83 19.25
N VAL A 391 4.67 13.58 19.18
CA VAL A 391 3.86 13.91 18.00
C VAL A 391 3.83 15.42 17.75
N ASP A 392 3.66 16.22 18.80
CA ASP A 392 3.70 17.69 18.71
C ASP A 392 5.09 18.21 18.32
N GLY A 393 6.15 17.46 18.65
CA GLY A 393 7.50 17.67 18.17
C GLY A 393 8.57 17.85 19.25
N LEU A 394 9.69 17.17 19.04
CA LEU A 394 10.90 17.26 19.86
C LEU A 394 11.84 18.33 19.29
N SER A 395 12.05 19.40 20.06
CA SER A 395 13.02 20.45 19.68
C SER A 395 14.45 19.95 19.81
N VAL A 396 15.22 20.05 18.74
CA VAL A 396 16.61 19.60 18.67
C VAL A 396 17.49 20.65 18.00
N SER A 397 18.80 20.56 18.26
CA SER A 397 19.78 21.43 17.61
C SER A 397 21.09 20.69 17.40
N THR A 398 21.77 20.96 16.29
CA THR A 398 23.07 20.42 15.96
C THR A 398 24.06 21.53 15.63
N GLY A 399 25.34 21.30 15.94
CA GLY A 399 26.46 22.17 15.56
C GLY A 399 26.91 21.95 14.11
N THR A 400 27.94 22.67 13.71
CA THR A 400 28.55 22.51 12.38
C THR A 400 29.19 21.14 12.23
N MET A 401 28.82 20.40 11.16
CA MET A 401 29.36 19.07 10.85
C MET A 401 29.26 18.09 12.04
N GLN A 402 28.20 18.20 12.82
CA GLN A 402 27.92 17.33 13.93
C GLN A 402 26.71 16.44 13.65
N VAL A 403 26.81 15.19 14.05
CA VAL A 403 25.68 14.26 14.09
C VAL A 403 25.06 14.32 15.48
N LEU A 404 23.80 14.69 15.54
CA LEU A 404 23.00 14.55 16.75
C LEU A 404 22.37 13.18 16.77
N GLU A 405 22.63 12.40 17.82
CA GLU A 405 22.03 11.09 18.04
C GLU A 405 20.97 11.21 19.13
N VAL A 406 19.76 10.70 18.84
CA VAL A 406 18.61 10.71 19.74
C VAL A 406 18.08 9.29 19.83
N ARG A 407 17.93 8.78 21.06
CA ARG A 407 17.31 7.48 21.34
C ARG A 407 15.94 7.70 21.97
N VAL A 408 14.95 6.92 21.53
CA VAL A 408 13.58 6.98 22.02
C VAL A 408 13.12 5.57 22.36
N GLU A 409 12.71 5.36 23.60
CA GLU A 409 12.29 4.07 24.15
C GLU A 409 10.98 4.23 24.91
N GLU A 410 10.03 3.31 24.69
CA GLU A 410 8.79 3.25 25.45
C GLU A 410 9.07 2.74 26.88
N MET A 411 8.41 3.33 27.88
CA MET A 411 8.60 3.01 29.30
C MET A 411 7.56 2.01 29.84
#